data_f66795b07339711a4148f039740a2d7e
#
_entry.id   f66795b07339711a4148f039740a2d7e
#
_cell.length_a   1.000
_cell.length_b   1.000
_cell.length_c   1.000
_cell.angle_alpha   90.00
_cell.angle_beta   90.00
_cell.angle_gamma   90.00
#
_symmetry.space_group_name_H-M   'P 1'
#
loop_
_entity.id
_entity.type
_entity.pdbx_description
1 polymer ?
#
loop_
_entity_poly.entity_id
_entity_poly.type
_entity_poly.pdbx_seq_one_letter_code
_entity_poly.pdbx_strand_id
1 'polypeptide(L)'
;MLLLIFLTLLLTACADKQQPKQKTNVKKETQKETTPHEEADWKLPISIPEGEFYMLGGWLSDTEVLYITNLEQTSSVYRYNLLSGKSKLIYKSEYPIVTVKISPSKKNILIHSSPSSYEGVVTIIDKNGREQMKQSFASYELDFEWNLFNESQILVTKFDENWNFQLSLLDTSKLKTVELTLPQPFIKWIDEKNVAYLNWDENTPSLFAPLIIRSIETGKEKTVLPEVIQFSTFQDLLMTVSVKKDDSTVAAYTFFDKEMKESFTFSIPQLTKFSDWLVPFYDYSKNRGQFITFEPLSSGEVDSYTEGFELVSYNIKRKKSELIMEHLDNEPILFSPSGNALLYGNRFEKIIDLKTKEIYELIKE
;
A
#
# COMPACT_ATOMS: atom_id res chain seq x y z
N MET A 1 -51.34 57.09 14.03
CA MET A 1 -52.14 57.14 15.26
C MET A 1 -51.39 56.24 16.26
N LEU A 2 -50.52 56.88 17.08
CA LEU A 2 -50.64 57.04 18.52
C LEU A 2 -50.63 55.67 19.25
N LEU A 3 -49.86 55.36 20.25
CA LEU A 3 -49.20 56.05 21.38
C LEU A 3 -48.28 55.02 22.03
N LEU A 4 -47.01 55.21 22.29
CA LEU A 4 -46.35 55.90 23.39
C LEU A 4 -46.45 55.22 24.80
N ILE A 5 -45.26 54.86 25.31
CA ILE A 5 -44.74 55.05 26.70
C ILE A 5 -45.25 54.06 27.80
N PHE A 6 -44.37 53.37 28.55
CA PHE A 6 -43.85 53.84 29.84
C PHE A 6 -42.68 52.97 30.35
N LEU A 7 -41.69 53.69 30.73
CA LEU A 7 -40.46 53.39 31.48
C LEU A 7 -40.78 53.41 32.96
N THR A 8 -40.37 52.44 33.79
CA THR A 8 -40.07 52.70 35.23
C THR A 8 -39.00 51.78 35.76
N LEU A 9 -37.89 52.40 36.14
CA LEU A 9 -36.89 51.95 37.07
C LEU A 9 -37.49 51.84 38.48
N LEU A 10 -37.08 50.85 39.28
CA LEU A 10 -36.92 51.05 40.75
C LEU A 10 -35.81 50.13 41.26
N LEU A 11 -34.81 50.77 41.86
CA LEU A 11 -33.74 50.25 42.73
C LEU A 11 -34.26 50.05 44.15
N THR A 12 -33.86 48.99 44.86
CA THR A 12 -33.59 48.96 46.30
C THR A 12 -32.85 47.66 46.62
N ALA A 13 -31.58 47.64 47.02
CA ALA A 13 -30.96 47.86 48.31
C ALA A 13 -30.96 46.63 49.23
N CYS A 14 -29.73 46.14 49.46
CA CYS A 14 -29.13 45.33 50.52
C CYS A 14 -29.94 44.76 51.64
N ALA A 15 -29.70 43.49 51.96
CA ALA A 15 -29.61 42.99 53.36
C ALA A 15 -28.70 41.74 53.42
N ASP A 16 -27.63 41.86 54.17
CA ASP A 16 -26.72 40.83 54.63
C ASP A 16 -27.44 39.76 55.47
N LYS A 17 -27.26 38.48 55.18
CA LYS A 17 -27.40 37.39 56.15
C LYS A 17 -26.38 36.30 55.89
N GLN A 18 -25.43 36.22 56.82
CA GLN A 18 -24.49 35.11 56.93
C GLN A 18 -25.24 33.76 57.08
N GLN A 19 -24.86 32.78 56.31
CA GLN A 19 -25.14 31.35 56.59
C GLN A 19 -23.94 30.46 56.24
N PRO A 20 -23.83 29.26 56.85
CA PRO A 20 -22.55 28.66 57.19
C PRO A 20 -21.92 27.92 56.00
N LYS A 21 -20.59 27.91 56.03
CA LYS A 21 -19.72 27.21 55.08
C LYS A 21 -20.04 25.71 55.01
N GLN A 22 -20.68 25.26 53.94
CA GLN A 22 -20.62 23.88 53.50
C GLN A 22 -19.27 23.62 52.85
N LYS A 23 -18.55 22.66 53.39
CA LYS A 23 -17.31 22.12 52.76
C LYS A 23 -17.70 21.36 51.50
N THR A 24 -17.58 21.98 50.34
CA THR A 24 -17.60 21.31 49.07
C THR A 24 -16.27 20.57 48.89
N ASN A 25 -16.31 19.26 48.94
CA ASN A 25 -15.24 18.40 48.46
C ASN A 25 -15.08 18.62 46.98
N VAL A 26 -14.08 19.44 46.61
CA VAL A 26 -13.57 19.51 45.26
C VAL A 26 -12.88 18.17 45.01
N LYS A 27 -13.57 17.26 44.27
CA LYS A 27 -12.93 16.15 43.61
C LYS A 27 -11.85 16.76 42.71
N LYS A 28 -10.59 16.57 43.05
CA LYS A 28 -9.48 16.72 42.14
C LYS A 28 -9.80 15.84 40.95
N GLU A 29 -10.13 16.41 39.81
CA GLU A 29 -9.99 15.76 38.53
C GLU A 29 -8.53 15.35 38.44
N THR A 30 -8.33 14.05 38.53
CA THR A 30 -7.05 13.44 38.21
C THR A 30 -6.80 13.78 36.75
N GLN A 31 -5.88 14.69 36.50
CA GLN A 31 -5.27 14.80 35.19
C GLN A 31 -4.82 13.38 34.83
N LYS A 32 -5.43 12.81 33.79
CA LYS A 32 -4.87 11.65 33.11
C LYS A 32 -3.44 12.05 32.76
N GLU A 33 -2.46 11.48 33.44
CA GLU A 33 -1.09 11.44 32.98
C GLU A 33 -1.14 10.88 31.55
N THR A 34 -0.93 11.75 30.59
CA THR A 34 -0.54 11.35 29.25
C THR A 34 0.80 10.64 29.44
N THR A 35 0.78 9.32 29.39
CA THR A 35 2.00 8.53 29.23
C THR A 35 2.79 9.17 28.11
N PRO A 36 4.08 9.46 28.29
CA PRO A 36 4.91 9.94 27.21
C PRO A 36 4.78 8.97 26.05
N HIS A 37 4.40 9.44 24.89
CA HIS A 37 4.45 8.65 23.69
C HIS A 37 5.93 8.35 23.47
N GLU A 38 6.33 7.09 23.62
CA GLU A 38 7.66 6.67 23.19
C GLU A 38 7.74 6.90 21.68
N GLU A 39 8.45 7.93 21.28
CA GLU A 39 8.88 8.15 19.90
C GLU A 39 9.66 6.90 19.47
N ALA A 40 9.46 6.48 18.22
CA ALA A 40 10.27 5.41 17.69
C ALA A 40 11.74 5.87 17.65
N ASP A 41 12.60 5.25 18.45
CA ASP A 41 14.04 5.59 18.51
C ASP A 41 14.78 5.08 17.25
N TRP A 42 14.30 5.51 16.09
CA TRP A 42 14.89 5.16 14.81
C TRP A 42 16.18 5.93 14.58
N LYS A 43 17.22 5.23 14.20
CA LYS A 43 18.51 5.81 13.83
C LYS A 43 18.47 6.19 12.36
N LEU A 44 18.04 7.44 12.09
CA LEU A 44 17.87 8.01 10.75
C LEU A 44 18.70 9.29 10.59
N PRO A 45 19.05 9.66 9.37
CA PRO A 45 18.89 8.95 8.10
C PRO A 45 19.85 7.76 7.96
N ILE A 46 19.57 6.86 7.01
CA ILE A 46 20.44 5.72 6.66
C ILE A 46 21.74 6.28 6.06
N SER A 47 22.88 5.89 6.65
CA SER A 47 24.19 6.16 6.05
C SER A 47 24.50 5.10 4.98
N ILE A 48 24.63 5.53 3.73
CA ILE A 48 24.93 4.67 2.59
C ILE A 48 26.42 4.27 2.62
N PRO A 49 26.76 2.98 2.74
CA PRO A 49 28.17 2.54 2.86
C PRO A 49 28.92 2.59 1.54
N GLU A 50 28.26 2.30 0.40
CA GLU A 50 28.88 2.24 -0.92
C GLU A 50 27.85 2.54 -2.01
N GLY A 51 28.24 3.31 -3.05
CA GLY A 51 27.40 3.66 -4.18
C GLY A 51 26.35 4.73 -3.86
N GLU A 52 25.34 4.85 -4.72
CA GLU A 52 24.24 5.77 -4.59
C GLU A 52 22.96 5.05 -4.20
N PHE A 53 22.15 5.67 -3.37
CA PHE A 53 20.84 5.13 -3.02
C PHE A 53 19.96 5.02 -4.26
N TYR A 54 19.41 3.82 -4.50
CA TYR A 54 18.47 3.59 -5.60
C TYR A 54 17.02 3.60 -5.09
N MET A 55 16.66 2.66 -4.21
CA MET A 55 15.32 2.57 -3.63
C MET A 55 15.32 1.68 -2.38
N LEU A 56 14.27 1.79 -1.56
CA LEU A 56 13.97 0.74 -0.58
C LEU A 56 13.19 -0.40 -1.25
N GLY A 57 13.53 -1.63 -0.90
CA GLY A 57 12.82 -2.84 -1.35
C GLY A 57 11.66 -3.25 -0.44
N GLY A 58 11.48 -2.61 0.71
CA GLY A 58 10.39 -2.87 1.66
C GLY A 58 10.84 -3.33 3.05
N TRP A 59 9.85 -3.77 3.83
CA TRP A 59 10.03 -4.22 5.21
C TRP A 59 10.44 -5.69 5.31
N LEU A 60 11.50 -5.98 6.07
CA LEU A 60 11.87 -7.33 6.51
C LEU A 60 11.28 -7.68 7.88
N SER A 61 11.10 -6.67 8.73
CA SER A 61 10.42 -6.72 10.02
C SER A 61 9.99 -5.31 10.41
N ASP A 62 9.38 -5.11 11.58
CA ASP A 62 9.04 -3.76 12.08
C ASP A 62 10.25 -2.86 12.35
N THR A 63 11.43 -3.46 12.43
CA THR A 63 12.68 -2.75 12.72
C THR A 63 13.75 -2.93 11.65
N GLU A 64 13.45 -3.64 10.57
CA GLU A 64 14.43 -3.87 9.50
C GLU A 64 13.81 -3.59 8.14
N VAL A 65 14.52 -2.83 7.33
CA VAL A 65 14.18 -2.52 5.93
C VAL A 65 15.26 -3.03 4.99
N LEU A 66 14.86 -3.31 3.75
CA LEU A 66 15.75 -3.64 2.65
C LEU A 66 15.96 -2.39 1.80
N TYR A 67 17.20 -2.08 1.43
CA TYR A 67 17.47 -1.02 0.47
C TYR A 67 18.54 -1.45 -0.55
N ILE A 68 18.51 -0.79 -1.70
CA ILE A 68 19.40 -1.06 -2.83
C ILE A 68 20.24 0.18 -3.09
N THR A 69 21.53 -0.04 -3.38
CA THR A 69 22.43 0.98 -3.92
C THR A 69 22.99 0.55 -5.25
N ASN A 70 23.28 1.51 -6.12
CA ASN A 70 23.93 1.29 -7.40
C ASN A 70 25.33 1.88 -7.36
N LEU A 71 26.28 1.14 -7.90
CA LEU A 71 27.65 1.59 -8.17
C LEU A 71 28.05 1.15 -9.57
N GLU A 72 28.15 2.11 -10.48
CA GLU A 72 28.38 1.85 -11.91
C GLU A 72 27.33 0.87 -12.49
N GLN A 73 27.76 -0.30 -12.97
CA GLN A 73 26.91 -1.34 -13.55
C GLN A 73 26.47 -2.40 -12.51
N THR A 74 26.84 -2.23 -11.24
CA THR A 74 26.54 -3.21 -10.18
C THR A 74 25.53 -2.65 -9.21
N SER A 75 24.79 -3.55 -8.54
CA SER A 75 23.87 -3.16 -7.47
C SER A 75 24.15 -3.97 -6.22
N SER A 76 23.98 -3.33 -5.08
CA SER A 76 24.14 -3.97 -3.76
C SER A 76 22.85 -3.90 -2.97
N VAL A 77 22.47 -5.00 -2.33
CA VAL A 77 21.29 -5.12 -1.47
C VAL A 77 21.71 -5.17 -0.02
N TYR A 78 21.19 -4.24 0.76
CA TYR A 78 21.49 -4.11 2.17
C TYR A 78 20.25 -4.33 3.03
N ARG A 79 20.45 -4.90 4.20
CA ARG A 79 19.50 -4.90 5.29
C ARG A 79 19.92 -3.83 6.30
N TYR A 80 19.01 -2.93 6.62
CA TYR A 80 19.22 -1.88 7.63
C TYR A 80 18.33 -2.11 8.83
N ASN A 81 18.92 -2.02 10.02
CA ASN A 81 18.17 -2.09 11.27
C ASN A 81 17.95 -0.69 11.82
N LEU A 82 16.69 -0.27 11.86
CA LEU A 82 16.24 1.07 12.24
C LEU A 82 16.62 1.45 13.68
N LEU A 83 16.71 0.47 14.62
CA LEU A 83 17.02 0.75 16.02
C LEU A 83 18.53 0.85 16.27
N SER A 84 19.33 0.03 15.61
CA SER A 84 20.79 0.02 15.79
C SER A 84 21.53 0.94 14.83
N GLY A 85 20.90 1.39 13.76
CA GLY A 85 21.53 2.21 12.71
C GLY A 85 22.56 1.45 11.86
N LYS A 86 22.49 0.11 11.82
CA LYS A 86 23.49 -0.71 11.14
C LYS A 86 22.98 -1.24 9.80
N SER A 87 23.78 -1.02 8.76
CA SER A 87 23.63 -1.64 7.45
C SER A 87 24.43 -2.94 7.39
N LYS A 88 23.85 -3.96 6.75
CA LYS A 88 24.53 -5.21 6.43
C LYS A 88 24.32 -5.54 4.97
N LEU A 89 25.39 -5.64 4.18
CA LEU A 89 25.37 -6.17 2.82
C LEU A 89 24.89 -7.63 2.86
N ILE A 90 23.86 -7.97 2.08
CA ILE A 90 23.32 -9.33 1.99
C ILE A 90 23.44 -9.92 0.59
N TYR A 91 23.51 -9.08 -0.44
CA TYR A 91 23.70 -9.55 -1.83
C TYR A 91 24.38 -8.47 -2.67
N LYS A 92 25.25 -8.89 -3.59
CA LYS A 92 25.85 -8.02 -4.60
C LYS A 92 25.56 -8.61 -5.97
N SER A 93 24.90 -7.81 -6.82
CA SER A 93 24.59 -8.16 -8.20
C SER A 93 25.67 -7.60 -9.12
N GLU A 94 26.11 -8.41 -10.09
CA GLU A 94 27.03 -7.99 -11.17
C GLU A 94 26.32 -7.10 -12.20
N TYR A 95 24.98 -7.03 -12.15
CA TYR A 95 24.12 -6.29 -13.06
C TYR A 95 23.19 -5.35 -12.30
N PRO A 96 22.69 -4.30 -12.94
CA PRO A 96 21.71 -3.42 -12.35
C PRO A 96 20.47 -4.19 -11.86
N ILE A 97 20.06 -3.94 -10.64
CA ILE A 97 18.80 -4.46 -10.09
C ILE A 97 17.65 -3.60 -10.59
N VAL A 98 16.67 -4.23 -11.22
CA VAL A 98 15.45 -3.59 -11.75
C VAL A 98 14.37 -3.57 -10.67
N THR A 99 14.13 -4.71 -10.01
CA THR A 99 13.12 -4.80 -8.95
C THR A 99 13.50 -5.83 -7.88
N VAL A 100 12.92 -5.63 -6.71
CA VAL A 100 13.05 -6.55 -5.58
C VAL A 100 11.66 -6.79 -5.00
N LYS A 101 11.31 -8.06 -4.76
CA LYS A 101 10.07 -8.43 -4.07
C LYS A 101 10.38 -9.30 -2.86
N ILE A 102 9.85 -8.91 -1.71
CA ILE A 102 10.01 -9.67 -0.46
C ILE A 102 8.83 -10.66 -0.34
N SER A 103 9.12 -11.93 -0.02
CA SER A 103 8.07 -12.94 0.15
C SER A 103 7.09 -12.57 1.27
N PRO A 104 5.83 -13.05 1.23
CA PRO A 104 4.83 -12.76 2.26
C PRO A 104 5.31 -13.05 3.69
N SER A 105 6.03 -14.16 3.91
CA SER A 105 6.61 -14.52 5.21
C SER A 105 7.87 -13.73 5.60
N LYS A 106 8.38 -12.87 4.69
CA LYS A 106 9.64 -12.11 4.86
C LYS A 106 10.90 -12.98 4.99
N LYS A 107 10.82 -14.24 4.57
CA LYS A 107 11.96 -15.18 4.63
C LYS A 107 12.84 -15.14 3.40
N ASN A 108 12.24 -14.90 2.24
CA ASN A 108 12.90 -14.90 0.94
C ASN A 108 12.74 -13.54 0.24
N ILE A 109 13.71 -13.24 -0.61
CA ILE A 109 13.78 -12.01 -1.39
C ILE A 109 14.02 -12.44 -2.84
N LEU A 110 13.12 -12.05 -3.74
CA LEU A 110 13.30 -12.15 -5.18
C LEU A 110 14.03 -10.88 -5.65
N ILE A 111 15.11 -11.06 -6.38
CA ILE A 111 15.89 -10.00 -6.99
C ILE A 111 15.85 -10.21 -8.49
N HIS A 112 15.35 -9.23 -9.23
CA HIS A 112 15.41 -9.17 -10.68
C HIS A 112 16.52 -8.20 -11.08
N SER A 113 17.53 -8.70 -11.75
CA SER A 113 18.61 -7.90 -12.36
C SER A 113 18.62 -8.09 -13.87
N SER A 114 19.12 -7.09 -14.60
CA SER A 114 19.09 -7.07 -16.05
C SER A 114 20.52 -6.94 -16.61
N PRO A 115 21.10 -8.04 -17.16
CA PRO A 115 22.37 -7.98 -17.88
C PRO A 115 22.29 -7.19 -19.19
N SER A 116 21.12 -7.20 -19.83
CA SER A 116 20.85 -6.52 -21.09
C SER A 116 19.35 -6.21 -21.23
N SER A 117 18.97 -5.44 -22.24
CA SER A 117 17.56 -5.14 -22.54
C SER A 117 16.72 -6.36 -22.95
N TYR A 118 17.32 -7.53 -23.16
CA TYR A 118 16.65 -8.75 -23.63
C TYR A 118 16.83 -9.92 -22.69
N GLU A 119 17.38 -9.68 -21.50
CA GLU A 119 17.59 -10.73 -20.51
C GLU A 119 17.34 -10.21 -19.10
N GLY A 120 16.46 -10.91 -18.39
CA GLY A 120 16.25 -10.74 -16.96
C GLY A 120 16.81 -11.94 -16.19
N VAL A 121 17.55 -11.68 -15.12
CA VAL A 121 18.04 -12.70 -14.20
C VAL A 121 17.27 -12.60 -12.90
N VAL A 122 16.59 -13.66 -12.53
CA VAL A 122 15.85 -13.79 -11.27
C VAL A 122 16.68 -14.59 -10.30
N THR A 123 17.03 -13.98 -9.17
CA THR A 123 17.73 -14.63 -8.06
C THR A 123 16.83 -14.59 -6.82
N ILE A 124 16.64 -15.73 -6.18
CA ILE A 124 15.95 -15.81 -4.89
C ILE A 124 16.98 -16.08 -3.82
N ILE A 125 17.04 -15.21 -2.82
CA ILE A 125 17.91 -15.34 -1.65
C ILE A 125 17.08 -15.45 -0.38
N ASP A 126 17.64 -16.04 0.68
CA ASP A 126 17.10 -15.89 2.03
C ASP A 126 17.44 -14.49 2.61
N LYS A 127 16.85 -14.14 3.74
CA LYS A 127 17.08 -12.86 4.43
C LYS A 127 18.55 -12.64 4.88
N ASN A 128 19.39 -13.65 4.80
CA ASN A 128 20.81 -13.57 5.14
C ASN A 128 21.71 -13.47 3.91
N GLY A 129 21.13 -13.54 2.70
CA GLY A 129 21.82 -13.42 1.43
C GLY A 129 22.23 -14.76 0.82
N ARG A 130 21.78 -15.91 1.38
CA ARG A 130 22.08 -17.21 0.79
C ARG A 130 21.19 -17.42 -0.43
N GLU A 131 21.81 -17.63 -1.59
CA GLU A 131 21.10 -17.98 -2.81
C GLU A 131 20.36 -19.31 -2.68
N GLN A 132 19.08 -19.31 -3.04
CA GLN A 132 18.20 -20.48 -3.08
C GLN A 132 17.99 -20.92 -4.52
N MET A 133 17.93 -19.95 -5.45
CA MET A 133 17.67 -20.18 -6.84
C MET A 133 18.19 -19.02 -7.68
N LYS A 134 18.67 -19.34 -8.90
CA LYS A 134 18.98 -18.34 -9.93
C LYS A 134 18.55 -18.87 -11.30
N GLN A 135 17.83 -18.04 -12.07
CA GLN A 135 17.34 -18.40 -13.39
C GLN A 135 17.31 -17.18 -14.30
N SER A 136 17.75 -17.35 -15.56
CA SER A 136 17.62 -16.35 -16.61
C SER A 136 16.34 -16.55 -17.41
N PHE A 137 15.77 -15.42 -17.86
CA PHE A 137 14.62 -15.36 -18.74
C PHE A 137 14.97 -14.44 -19.92
N ALA A 138 14.80 -14.96 -21.14
CA ALA A 138 14.82 -14.12 -22.32
C ALA A 138 13.53 -13.28 -22.31
N SER A 139 13.65 -11.97 -22.08
CA SER A 139 12.51 -11.04 -21.95
C SER A 139 12.99 -9.60 -22.07
N TYR A 140 12.12 -8.73 -22.56
CA TYR A 140 12.31 -7.29 -22.53
C TYR A 140 11.95 -6.72 -21.15
N GLU A 141 10.84 -7.22 -20.56
CA GLU A 141 10.40 -6.88 -19.21
C GLU A 141 9.87 -8.11 -18.49
N LEU A 142 9.96 -8.11 -17.13
CA LEU A 142 9.45 -9.14 -16.26
C LEU A 142 8.58 -8.52 -15.18
N ASP A 143 7.39 -9.10 -14.97
CA ASP A 143 6.59 -8.88 -13.77
C ASP A 143 6.45 -10.16 -12.96
N PHE A 144 6.25 -10.00 -11.65
CA PHE A 144 6.22 -11.11 -10.69
C PHE A 144 5.05 -10.95 -9.75
N GLU A 145 4.28 -12.02 -9.59
CA GLU A 145 3.23 -12.10 -8.60
C GLU A 145 3.47 -13.29 -7.67
N TRP A 146 3.84 -13.00 -6.43
CA TRP A 146 4.09 -14.03 -5.42
C TRP A 146 2.77 -14.61 -4.91
N ASN A 147 2.67 -15.95 -4.84
CA ASN A 147 1.48 -16.57 -4.27
C ASN A 147 1.43 -16.30 -2.76
N LEU A 148 0.46 -15.50 -2.33
CA LEU A 148 0.27 -15.12 -0.93
C LEU A 148 -0.12 -16.29 -0.02
N PHE A 149 -0.54 -17.41 -0.61
CA PHE A 149 -1.04 -18.61 0.07
C PHE A 149 -0.04 -19.77 0.01
N ASN A 150 0.81 -19.79 -1.03
CA ASN A 150 1.86 -20.77 -1.23
C ASN A 150 3.14 -20.10 -1.75
N GLU A 151 4.01 -19.71 -0.84
CA GLU A 151 5.23 -18.94 -1.15
C GLU A 151 6.26 -19.68 -2.01
N SER A 152 6.09 -20.98 -2.27
CA SER A 152 6.92 -21.67 -3.25
C SER A 152 6.54 -21.36 -4.70
N GLN A 153 5.43 -20.67 -4.93
CA GLN A 153 4.90 -20.36 -6.25
C GLN A 153 4.97 -18.86 -6.56
N ILE A 154 5.51 -18.55 -7.72
CA ILE A 154 5.59 -17.18 -8.25
C ILE A 154 5.10 -17.24 -9.70
N LEU A 155 4.14 -16.38 -10.05
CA LEU A 155 3.81 -16.15 -11.45
C LEU A 155 4.84 -15.17 -12.02
N VAL A 156 5.35 -15.51 -13.18
CA VAL A 156 6.31 -14.71 -13.94
C VAL A 156 5.68 -14.38 -15.28
N THR A 157 5.44 -13.11 -15.51
CA THR A 157 5.01 -12.59 -16.82
C THR A 157 6.22 -12.06 -17.55
N LYS A 158 6.50 -12.58 -18.73
CA LYS A 158 7.55 -12.14 -19.63
C LYS A 158 6.93 -11.32 -20.74
N PHE A 159 7.49 -10.17 -21.04
CA PHE A 159 7.10 -9.35 -22.18
C PHE A 159 8.23 -9.32 -23.20
N ASP A 160 7.88 -9.34 -24.48
CA ASP A 160 8.80 -9.05 -25.58
C ASP A 160 8.82 -7.53 -25.90
N GLU A 161 9.62 -7.12 -26.86
CA GLU A 161 9.74 -5.72 -27.30
C GLU A 161 8.45 -5.15 -27.93
N ASN A 162 7.52 -6.01 -28.34
CA ASN A 162 6.21 -5.63 -28.89
C ASN A 162 5.08 -5.75 -27.86
N TRP A 163 5.42 -5.95 -26.57
CA TRP A 163 4.51 -6.15 -25.46
C TRP A 163 3.63 -7.42 -25.55
N ASN A 164 3.99 -8.37 -26.44
CA ASN A 164 3.40 -9.69 -26.32
C ASN A 164 3.89 -10.34 -25.04
N PHE A 165 3.00 -11.10 -24.37
CA PHE A 165 3.34 -11.67 -23.08
C PHE A 165 3.28 -13.20 -23.07
N GLN A 166 4.05 -13.80 -22.18
CA GLN A 166 4.01 -15.21 -21.82
C GLN A 166 4.06 -15.36 -20.32
N LEU A 167 3.12 -16.13 -19.77
CA LEU A 167 3.08 -16.43 -18.34
C LEU A 167 3.73 -17.76 -18.02
N SER A 168 4.38 -17.82 -16.87
CA SER A 168 4.96 -19.03 -16.32
C SER A 168 4.73 -19.10 -14.82
N LEU A 169 4.51 -20.32 -14.32
CA LEU A 169 4.53 -20.62 -12.90
C LEU A 169 5.93 -21.13 -12.52
N LEU A 170 6.62 -20.37 -11.70
CA LEU A 170 7.90 -20.73 -11.10
C LEU A 170 7.64 -21.40 -9.75
N ASP A 171 7.97 -22.68 -9.61
CA ASP A 171 7.93 -23.42 -8.34
C ASP A 171 9.35 -23.50 -7.77
N THR A 172 9.60 -22.68 -6.74
CA THR A 172 10.94 -22.57 -6.11
C THR A 172 11.32 -23.80 -5.30
N SER A 173 10.34 -24.58 -4.83
CA SER A 173 10.60 -25.81 -4.08
C SER A 173 11.02 -26.98 -4.98
N LYS A 174 10.55 -26.98 -6.22
CA LYS A 174 10.88 -27.99 -7.24
C LYS A 174 11.92 -27.52 -8.24
N LEU A 175 12.33 -26.25 -8.17
CA LEU A 175 13.21 -25.58 -9.13
C LEU A 175 12.72 -25.77 -10.58
N LYS A 176 11.41 -25.60 -10.79
CA LYS A 176 10.75 -25.87 -12.06
C LYS A 176 9.90 -24.66 -12.50
N THR A 177 9.97 -24.37 -13.79
CA THR A 177 9.10 -23.39 -14.46
C THR A 177 8.16 -24.12 -15.41
N VAL A 178 6.86 -23.78 -15.36
CA VAL A 178 5.80 -24.34 -16.22
C VAL A 178 5.06 -23.20 -16.87
N GLU A 179 4.91 -23.24 -18.20
CA GLU A 179 4.12 -22.25 -18.92
C GLU A 179 2.63 -22.36 -18.58
N LEU A 180 1.98 -21.21 -18.48
CA LEU A 180 0.55 -21.08 -18.27
C LEU A 180 -0.08 -20.31 -19.42
N THR A 181 -1.23 -20.81 -19.89
CA THR A 181 -2.04 -20.10 -20.89
C THR A 181 -3.16 -19.34 -20.19
N LEU A 182 -2.96 -18.03 -20.06
CA LEU A 182 -3.95 -17.10 -19.49
C LEU A 182 -4.13 -15.93 -20.46
N PRO A 183 -5.34 -15.34 -20.53
CA PRO A 183 -5.65 -14.31 -21.53
C PRO A 183 -5.12 -12.92 -21.18
N GLN A 184 -4.64 -12.70 -19.98
CA GLN A 184 -4.20 -11.39 -19.49
C GLN A 184 -2.85 -11.49 -18.78
N PRO A 185 -1.97 -10.48 -18.89
CA PRO A 185 -0.64 -10.51 -18.27
C PRO A 185 -0.64 -10.21 -16.76
N PHE A 186 -1.55 -9.34 -16.32
CA PHE A 186 -1.61 -8.86 -14.94
C PHE A 186 -2.66 -9.63 -14.14
N ILE A 187 -2.19 -10.61 -13.41
CA ILE A 187 -3.02 -11.55 -12.66
C ILE A 187 -2.62 -11.54 -11.19
N LYS A 188 -3.59 -11.83 -10.31
CA LYS A 188 -3.39 -11.89 -8.86
C LYS A 188 -3.86 -13.23 -8.31
N TRP A 189 -3.16 -13.75 -7.31
CA TRP A 189 -3.62 -14.92 -6.58
C TRP A 189 -4.80 -14.56 -5.66
N ILE A 190 -5.86 -15.36 -5.71
CA ILE A 190 -7.01 -15.23 -4.80
C ILE A 190 -7.04 -16.34 -3.73
N ASP A 191 -6.43 -17.49 -4.04
CA ASP A 191 -6.15 -18.58 -3.13
C ASP A 191 -4.94 -19.39 -3.65
N GLU A 192 -4.69 -20.58 -3.08
CA GLU A 192 -3.54 -21.43 -3.47
C GLU A 192 -3.54 -21.89 -4.93
N LYS A 193 -4.71 -21.96 -5.58
CA LYS A 193 -4.93 -22.60 -6.88
C LYS A 193 -5.66 -21.74 -7.90
N ASN A 194 -6.25 -20.64 -7.44
CA ASN A 194 -7.04 -19.78 -8.27
C ASN A 194 -6.40 -18.39 -8.39
N VAL A 195 -6.52 -17.86 -9.58
CA VAL A 195 -6.08 -16.50 -9.91
C VAL A 195 -7.26 -15.64 -10.35
N ALA A 196 -7.13 -14.35 -10.20
CA ALA A 196 -8.07 -13.35 -10.68
C ALA A 196 -7.40 -12.41 -11.67
N TYR A 197 -8.17 -11.93 -12.64
CA TYR A 197 -7.75 -10.93 -13.63
C TYR A 197 -8.94 -10.16 -14.18
N LEU A 198 -8.68 -8.96 -14.67
CA LEU A 198 -9.62 -8.19 -15.48
C LEU A 198 -9.53 -8.65 -16.92
N ASN A 199 -10.63 -9.14 -17.48
CA ASN A 199 -10.67 -9.67 -18.84
C ASN A 199 -11.00 -8.55 -19.85
N TRP A 200 -9.98 -7.76 -20.17
CA TRP A 200 -10.07 -6.70 -21.19
C TRP A 200 -10.29 -7.30 -22.58
N ASP A 201 -11.22 -6.71 -23.32
CA ASP A 201 -11.44 -7.05 -24.73
C ASP A 201 -10.55 -6.16 -25.60
N GLU A 202 -9.60 -6.78 -26.30
CA GLU A 202 -8.67 -6.07 -27.19
C GLU A 202 -9.36 -5.37 -28.36
N ASN A 203 -10.54 -5.87 -28.77
CA ASN A 203 -11.30 -5.34 -29.91
C ASN A 203 -12.30 -4.23 -29.51
N THR A 204 -12.61 -4.12 -28.25
CA THR A 204 -13.59 -3.16 -27.72
C THR A 204 -12.99 -2.42 -26.53
N PRO A 205 -12.18 -1.36 -26.78
CA PRO A 205 -11.60 -0.58 -25.71
C PRO A 205 -12.66 -0.07 -24.73
N SER A 206 -12.49 -0.35 -23.46
CA SER A 206 -13.36 0.05 -22.37
C SER A 206 -12.53 0.41 -21.16
N LEU A 207 -13.03 1.31 -20.32
CA LEU A 207 -12.44 1.61 -19.01
C LEU A 207 -12.89 0.62 -17.92
N PHE A 208 -13.77 -0.32 -18.26
CA PHE A 208 -14.29 -1.35 -17.38
C PHE A 208 -14.04 -2.72 -17.98
N ALA A 209 -13.69 -3.67 -17.16
CA ALA A 209 -13.59 -5.07 -17.57
C ALA A 209 -14.25 -6.00 -16.54
N PRO A 210 -14.75 -7.17 -16.96
CA PRO A 210 -15.23 -8.17 -16.03
C PRO A 210 -14.06 -8.76 -15.23
N LEU A 211 -14.27 -8.93 -13.93
CA LEU A 211 -13.36 -9.65 -13.05
C LEU A 211 -13.64 -11.15 -13.15
N ILE A 212 -12.62 -11.90 -13.58
CA ILE A 212 -12.66 -13.34 -13.74
C ILE A 212 -11.85 -14.00 -12.65
N ILE A 213 -12.37 -15.08 -12.07
CA ILE A 213 -11.59 -16.04 -11.27
C ILE A 213 -11.39 -17.31 -12.08
N ARG A 214 -10.15 -17.80 -12.15
CA ARG A 214 -9.78 -19.00 -12.91
C ARG A 214 -8.88 -19.93 -12.10
N SER A 215 -9.18 -21.21 -12.14
CA SER A 215 -8.32 -22.25 -11.59
C SER A 215 -7.14 -22.52 -12.53
N ILE A 216 -5.91 -22.43 -12.03
CA ILE A 216 -4.70 -22.75 -12.82
C ILE A 216 -4.55 -24.26 -13.06
N GLU A 217 -5.16 -25.11 -12.25
CA GLU A 217 -5.09 -26.56 -12.39
C GLU A 217 -6.09 -27.10 -13.42
N THR A 218 -7.32 -26.60 -13.39
CA THR A 218 -8.43 -27.16 -14.20
C THR A 218 -8.81 -26.28 -15.38
N GLY A 219 -8.35 -25.02 -15.43
CA GLY A 219 -8.75 -24.03 -16.41
C GLY A 219 -10.20 -23.54 -16.28
N LYS A 220 -10.97 -24.00 -15.28
CA LYS A 220 -12.33 -23.52 -15.04
C LYS A 220 -12.31 -22.06 -14.62
N GLU A 221 -13.19 -21.28 -15.22
CA GLU A 221 -13.30 -19.84 -14.93
C GLU A 221 -14.72 -19.43 -14.65
N LYS A 222 -14.86 -18.31 -13.93
CA LYS A 222 -16.14 -17.71 -13.57
C LYS A 222 -16.00 -16.19 -13.53
N THR A 223 -16.92 -15.49 -14.21
CA THR A 223 -17.10 -14.06 -14.02
C THR A 223 -17.73 -13.80 -12.66
N VAL A 224 -17.10 -12.99 -11.83
CA VAL A 224 -17.59 -12.66 -10.48
C VAL A 224 -18.17 -11.27 -10.39
N LEU A 225 -17.63 -10.31 -11.16
CA LEU A 225 -18.14 -8.94 -11.27
C LEU A 225 -18.07 -8.50 -12.74
N PRO A 226 -19.10 -7.82 -13.28
CA PRO A 226 -19.13 -7.49 -14.70
C PRO A 226 -18.33 -6.25 -15.08
N GLU A 227 -18.16 -5.30 -14.18
CA GLU A 227 -17.61 -3.97 -14.47
C GLU A 227 -16.72 -3.51 -13.33
N VAL A 228 -15.41 -3.61 -13.53
CA VAL A 228 -14.37 -3.23 -12.56
C VAL A 228 -13.29 -2.44 -13.29
N ILE A 229 -12.79 -1.38 -12.65
CA ILE A 229 -11.66 -0.60 -13.15
C ILE A 229 -10.35 -1.21 -12.72
N GLN A 230 -10.26 -1.52 -11.44
CA GLN A 230 -9.06 -2.07 -10.79
C GLN A 230 -9.47 -3.02 -9.68
N PHE A 231 -8.62 -4.01 -9.40
CA PHE A 231 -8.77 -4.87 -8.25
C PHE A 231 -7.43 -5.17 -7.59
N SER A 232 -7.48 -5.58 -6.33
CA SER A 232 -6.35 -6.13 -5.59
C SER A 232 -6.79 -7.27 -4.70
N THR A 233 -5.86 -8.20 -4.48
CA THR A 233 -6.09 -9.33 -3.60
C THR A 233 -5.19 -9.23 -2.39
N PHE A 234 -5.76 -9.50 -1.23
CA PHE A 234 -5.06 -9.67 0.03
C PHE A 234 -5.31 -11.10 0.51
N GLN A 235 -4.60 -11.56 1.51
CA GLN A 235 -4.76 -12.97 1.95
C GLN A 235 -6.20 -13.34 2.37
N ASP A 236 -6.97 -12.37 2.84
CA ASP A 236 -8.32 -12.57 3.40
C ASP A 236 -9.41 -11.74 2.74
N LEU A 237 -9.03 -10.84 1.82
CA LEU A 237 -9.94 -9.93 1.15
C LEU A 237 -9.60 -9.78 -0.33
N LEU A 238 -10.61 -9.50 -1.13
CA LEU A 238 -10.50 -8.93 -2.48
C LEU A 238 -11.08 -7.52 -2.44
N MET A 239 -10.38 -6.57 -3.01
CA MET A 239 -10.85 -5.20 -3.21
C MET A 239 -11.07 -4.94 -4.69
N THR A 240 -12.14 -4.20 -5.00
CA THR A 240 -12.38 -3.67 -6.34
C THR A 240 -12.61 -2.17 -6.29
N VAL A 241 -12.22 -1.50 -7.36
CA VAL A 241 -12.55 -0.10 -7.62
C VAL A 241 -13.48 -0.04 -8.82
N SER A 242 -14.57 0.69 -8.67
CA SER A 242 -15.54 0.96 -9.73
C SER A 242 -16.00 2.42 -9.70
N VAL A 243 -16.45 2.92 -10.84
CA VAL A 243 -17.05 4.25 -10.97
C VAL A 243 -18.43 4.06 -11.60
N LYS A 244 -19.42 4.80 -11.14
CA LYS A 244 -20.75 4.74 -11.72
C LYS A 244 -20.74 5.36 -13.13
N LYS A 245 -21.40 4.72 -14.09
CA LYS A 245 -21.50 5.22 -15.47
C LYS A 245 -22.16 6.58 -15.58
N ASP A 246 -23.11 6.87 -14.70
CA ASP A 246 -23.88 8.11 -14.64
C ASP A 246 -23.29 9.16 -13.70
N ASP A 247 -22.28 8.80 -12.92
CA ASP A 247 -21.57 9.70 -12.01
C ASP A 247 -20.09 9.31 -11.91
N SER A 248 -19.28 9.87 -12.80
CA SER A 248 -17.83 9.63 -12.84
C SER A 248 -17.03 10.46 -11.83
N THR A 249 -17.71 11.24 -10.99
CA THR A 249 -17.03 12.09 -9.97
C THR A 249 -16.68 11.33 -8.71
N VAL A 250 -17.12 10.08 -8.55
CA VAL A 250 -16.95 9.28 -7.35
C VAL A 250 -16.52 7.86 -7.68
N ALA A 251 -15.40 7.43 -7.10
CA ALA A 251 -14.97 6.04 -7.12
C ALA A 251 -15.46 5.28 -5.88
N ALA A 252 -15.96 4.07 -6.09
CA ALA A 252 -16.37 3.15 -5.02
C ALA A 252 -15.33 2.04 -4.84
N TYR A 253 -14.85 1.90 -3.62
CA TYR A 253 -13.94 0.84 -3.17
C TYR A 253 -14.76 -0.19 -2.42
N THR A 254 -14.87 -1.40 -2.98
CA THR A 254 -15.66 -2.48 -2.39
C THR A 254 -14.76 -3.64 -2.01
N PHE A 255 -14.91 -4.11 -0.77
CA PHE A 255 -14.16 -5.23 -0.21
C PHE A 255 -15.05 -6.46 -0.10
N PHE A 256 -14.54 -7.58 -0.57
CA PHE A 256 -15.20 -8.87 -0.53
C PHE A 256 -14.40 -9.86 0.32
N ASP A 257 -15.10 -10.73 1.03
CA ASP A 257 -14.50 -11.87 1.70
C ASP A 257 -14.17 -13.01 0.72
N LYS A 258 -13.67 -14.13 1.24
CA LYS A 258 -13.29 -15.30 0.43
C LYS A 258 -14.47 -15.95 -0.31
N GLU A 259 -15.68 -15.79 0.19
CA GLU A 259 -16.92 -16.27 -0.40
C GLU A 259 -17.51 -15.27 -1.41
N MET A 260 -16.79 -14.19 -1.72
CA MET A 260 -17.24 -13.10 -2.59
C MET A 260 -18.48 -12.35 -2.05
N LYS A 261 -18.63 -12.35 -0.72
CA LYS A 261 -19.64 -11.54 -0.06
C LYS A 261 -19.06 -10.17 0.27
N GLU A 262 -19.82 -9.12 -0.04
CA GLU A 262 -19.44 -7.75 0.30
C GLU A 262 -19.32 -7.57 1.83
N SER A 263 -18.15 -7.09 2.25
CA SER A 263 -17.83 -6.84 3.65
C SER A 263 -17.94 -5.36 4.00
N PHE A 264 -17.46 -4.50 3.11
CA PHE A 264 -17.39 -3.05 3.31
C PHE A 264 -17.28 -2.32 1.98
N THR A 265 -17.91 -1.16 1.88
CA THR A 265 -17.76 -0.23 0.74
C THR A 265 -17.63 1.19 1.27
N PHE A 266 -16.74 1.96 0.67
CA PHE A 266 -16.65 3.41 0.83
C PHE A 266 -16.44 4.06 -0.54
N SER A 267 -16.57 5.38 -0.59
CA SER A 267 -16.38 6.13 -1.83
C SER A 267 -15.53 7.37 -1.58
N ILE A 268 -14.73 7.73 -2.57
CA ILE A 268 -13.88 8.92 -2.57
C ILE A 268 -14.15 9.75 -3.83
N PRO A 269 -13.82 11.06 -3.83
CA PRO A 269 -13.80 11.85 -5.05
C PRO A 269 -12.87 11.21 -6.09
N GLN A 270 -13.28 11.26 -7.38
CA GLN A 270 -12.52 10.62 -8.46
C GLN A 270 -11.76 11.66 -9.27
N LEU A 271 -10.47 11.41 -9.47
CA LEU A 271 -9.65 12.14 -10.43
C LEU A 271 -9.54 11.38 -11.74
N THR A 272 -9.72 12.08 -12.87
CA THR A 272 -9.65 11.52 -14.21
C THR A 272 -8.32 11.86 -14.87
N LYS A 273 -7.83 10.95 -15.70
CA LYS A 273 -6.78 11.17 -16.69
C LYS A 273 -7.44 11.11 -18.07
N PHE A 274 -6.75 11.59 -19.11
CA PHE A 274 -7.27 11.68 -20.47
C PHE A 274 -8.02 10.43 -20.97
N SER A 275 -7.59 9.23 -20.60
CA SER A 275 -8.20 7.96 -21.04
C SER A 275 -8.34 6.94 -19.90
N ASP A 276 -8.22 7.39 -18.64
CA ASP A 276 -8.20 6.50 -17.49
C ASP A 276 -8.64 7.25 -16.23
N TRP A 277 -8.76 6.54 -15.12
CA TRP A 277 -8.99 7.09 -13.80
C TRP A 277 -7.77 6.90 -12.89
N LEU A 278 -7.49 7.91 -12.08
CA LEU A 278 -6.48 7.76 -11.05
C LEU A 278 -7.06 6.92 -9.90
N VAL A 279 -6.50 5.76 -9.68
CA VAL A 279 -6.66 5.03 -8.42
C VAL A 279 -5.47 5.38 -7.54
N PRO A 280 -5.66 6.15 -6.45
CA PRO A 280 -4.58 6.55 -5.57
C PRO A 280 -3.84 5.34 -4.97
N PHE A 281 -2.59 5.53 -4.57
CA PHE A 281 -1.83 4.49 -3.89
C PHE A 281 -2.50 4.06 -2.60
N TYR A 282 -2.42 2.77 -2.31
CA TYR A 282 -3.02 2.16 -1.12
C TYR A 282 -2.21 0.95 -0.65
N ASP A 283 -2.44 0.58 0.59
CA ASP A 283 -1.98 -0.70 1.14
C ASP A 283 -2.95 -1.23 2.20
N TYR A 284 -2.80 -2.50 2.56
CA TYR A 284 -3.66 -3.17 3.53
C TYR A 284 -2.86 -3.92 4.59
N SER A 285 -3.07 -3.57 5.84
CA SER A 285 -2.55 -4.28 7.00
C SER A 285 -3.52 -5.35 7.48
N LYS A 286 -3.28 -6.61 7.13
CA LYS A 286 -4.08 -7.75 7.59
C LYS A 286 -4.13 -7.83 9.11
N ASN A 287 -3.00 -7.62 9.79
CA ASN A 287 -2.90 -7.72 11.25
C ASN A 287 -3.82 -6.72 11.96
N ARG A 288 -4.03 -5.54 11.38
CA ARG A 288 -4.91 -4.50 11.91
C ARG A 288 -6.32 -4.50 11.28
N GLY A 289 -6.48 -5.18 10.14
CA GLY A 289 -7.70 -5.07 9.33
C GLY A 289 -7.91 -3.65 8.82
N GLN A 290 -6.82 -2.94 8.52
CA GLN A 290 -6.80 -1.55 8.08
C GLN A 290 -6.35 -1.46 6.63
N PHE A 291 -7.17 -0.83 5.81
CA PHE A 291 -6.82 -0.34 4.48
C PHE A 291 -6.48 1.13 4.58
N ILE A 292 -5.44 1.58 3.90
CA ILE A 292 -5.02 2.98 3.87
C ILE A 292 -4.87 3.43 2.43
N THR A 293 -5.31 4.64 2.13
CA THR A 293 -5.22 5.23 0.78
C THR A 293 -5.17 6.74 0.85
N PHE A 294 -4.80 7.34 -0.25
CA PHE A 294 -4.92 8.79 -0.44
C PHE A 294 -6.29 9.14 -1.01
N GLU A 295 -6.90 10.18 -0.46
CA GLU A 295 -8.17 10.73 -0.95
C GLU A 295 -7.95 12.13 -1.50
N PRO A 296 -8.34 12.42 -2.74
CA PRO A 296 -8.38 13.79 -3.22
C PRO A 296 -9.49 14.56 -2.51
N LEU A 297 -9.32 15.86 -2.30
CA LEU A 297 -10.31 16.73 -1.65
C LEU A 297 -11.53 17.00 -2.54
N SER A 298 -11.33 16.97 -3.85
CA SER A 298 -12.40 17.15 -4.86
C SER A 298 -12.16 16.27 -6.07
N SER A 299 -13.22 16.03 -6.84
CA SER A 299 -13.12 15.36 -8.14
C SER A 299 -12.66 16.34 -9.23
N GLY A 300 -12.00 15.85 -10.27
CA GLY A 300 -11.56 16.66 -11.39
C GLY A 300 -10.53 15.96 -12.28
N GLU A 301 -9.85 16.76 -13.11
CA GLU A 301 -8.75 16.29 -13.96
C GLU A 301 -7.44 16.28 -13.18
N VAL A 302 -6.71 15.16 -13.23
CA VAL A 302 -5.41 14.99 -12.51
C VAL A 302 -4.42 16.11 -12.87
N ASP A 303 -4.31 16.47 -14.15
CA ASP A 303 -3.30 17.42 -14.63
C ASP A 303 -3.52 18.85 -14.12
N SER A 304 -4.73 19.18 -13.68
CA SER A 304 -5.09 20.48 -13.10
C SER A 304 -5.30 20.43 -11.59
N TYR A 305 -5.21 19.25 -10.98
CA TYR A 305 -5.44 19.06 -9.56
C TYR A 305 -4.23 19.48 -8.72
N THR A 306 -4.40 20.42 -7.80
CA THR A 306 -3.32 21.01 -6.97
C THR A 306 -3.63 21.04 -5.48
N GLU A 307 -4.77 20.47 -5.04
CA GLU A 307 -5.22 20.59 -3.66
C GLU A 307 -4.46 19.67 -2.68
N GLY A 308 -3.71 18.69 -3.20
CA GLY A 308 -3.07 17.64 -2.40
C GLY A 308 -4.05 16.54 -1.99
N PHE A 309 -3.58 15.60 -1.20
CA PHE A 309 -4.36 14.43 -0.79
C PHE A 309 -4.39 14.30 0.73
N GLU A 310 -5.47 13.73 1.22
CA GLU A 310 -5.59 13.25 2.59
C GLU A 310 -5.20 11.77 2.65
N LEU A 311 -4.35 11.39 3.60
CA LEU A 311 -4.07 10.00 3.91
C LEU A 311 -5.11 9.50 4.91
N VAL A 312 -5.99 8.59 4.47
CA VAL A 312 -7.11 8.10 5.27
C VAL A 312 -7.00 6.59 5.48
N SER A 313 -7.21 6.16 6.72
CA SER A 313 -7.23 4.75 7.10
C SER A 313 -8.65 4.27 7.33
N TYR A 314 -9.00 3.11 6.76
CA TYR A 314 -10.29 2.44 6.88
C TYR A 314 -10.15 1.12 7.63
N ASN A 315 -10.81 0.99 8.78
CA ASN A 315 -10.94 -0.30 9.43
C ASN A 315 -12.09 -1.09 8.82
N ILE A 316 -11.77 -2.10 8.03
CA ILE A 316 -12.75 -2.87 7.24
C ILE A 316 -13.78 -3.57 8.14
N LYS A 317 -13.34 -4.16 9.26
CA LYS A 317 -14.22 -4.89 10.18
C LYS A 317 -15.12 -3.96 11.00
N ARG A 318 -14.58 -2.82 11.45
CA ARG A 318 -15.32 -1.84 12.26
C ARG A 318 -16.13 -0.86 11.42
N LYS A 319 -15.90 -0.83 10.10
CA LYS A 319 -16.53 0.11 9.13
C LYS A 319 -16.36 1.57 9.55
N LYS A 320 -15.13 1.94 9.91
CA LYS A 320 -14.76 3.29 10.35
C LYS A 320 -13.55 3.78 9.61
N SER A 321 -13.53 5.07 9.29
CA SER A 321 -12.37 5.77 8.76
C SER A 321 -11.73 6.67 9.82
N GLU A 322 -10.47 6.97 9.61
CA GLU A 322 -9.67 7.92 10.40
C GLU A 322 -8.75 8.69 9.46
N LEU A 323 -8.82 10.02 9.51
CA LEU A 323 -7.87 10.89 8.86
C LEU A 323 -6.51 10.78 9.59
N ILE A 324 -5.50 10.37 8.85
CA ILE A 324 -4.14 10.21 9.37
C ILE A 324 -3.36 11.51 9.19
N MET A 325 -3.28 12.01 7.95
CA MET A 325 -2.53 13.23 7.60
C MET A 325 -3.20 13.95 6.43
N GLU A 326 -2.97 15.25 6.34
CA GLU A 326 -3.45 16.14 5.27
C GLU A 326 -2.28 16.62 4.40
N HIS A 327 -2.61 17.08 3.21
CA HIS A 327 -1.67 17.76 2.28
C HIS A 327 -0.45 16.91 1.89
N LEU A 328 -0.67 15.63 1.65
CA LEU A 328 0.36 14.73 1.11
C LEU A 328 0.28 14.64 -0.40
N ASP A 329 1.38 14.24 -1.02
CA ASP A 329 1.40 13.80 -2.40
C ASP A 329 0.92 12.34 -2.48
N ASN A 330 0.26 11.98 -3.58
CA ASN A 330 -0.14 10.61 -3.85
C ASN A 330 1.06 9.82 -4.36
N GLU A 331 1.82 9.24 -3.45
CA GLU A 331 3.03 8.46 -3.70
C GLU A 331 2.90 7.05 -3.11
N PRO A 332 3.71 6.08 -3.58
CA PRO A 332 3.70 4.71 -3.04
C PRO A 332 3.78 4.64 -1.52
N ILE A 333 2.97 3.76 -0.95
CA ILE A 333 2.96 3.47 0.49
C ILE A 333 3.01 1.96 0.75
N LEU A 334 3.63 1.56 1.88
CA LEU A 334 3.73 0.17 2.28
C LEU A 334 3.73 0.03 3.81
N PHE A 335 2.76 -0.67 4.37
CA PHE A 335 2.68 -0.93 5.80
C PHE A 335 3.89 -1.73 6.32
N SER A 336 4.36 -1.34 7.51
CA SER A 336 5.19 -2.23 8.32
C SER A 336 4.41 -3.49 8.72
N PRO A 337 5.06 -4.61 9.03
CA PRO A 337 4.38 -5.86 9.40
C PRO A 337 3.36 -5.72 10.54
N SER A 338 3.63 -4.88 11.54
CA SER A 338 2.70 -4.57 12.64
C SER A 338 1.59 -3.59 12.24
N GLY A 339 1.75 -2.87 11.11
CA GLY A 339 0.87 -1.78 10.69
C GLY A 339 1.03 -0.49 11.52
N ASN A 340 2.17 -0.30 12.21
CA ASN A 340 2.42 0.89 13.03
C ASN A 340 3.09 2.03 12.23
N ALA A 341 3.70 1.71 11.09
CA ALA A 341 4.39 2.66 10.23
C ALA A 341 4.13 2.35 8.76
N LEU A 342 4.39 3.33 7.91
CA LEU A 342 4.37 3.20 6.45
C LEU A 342 5.73 3.61 5.90
N LEU A 343 6.26 2.87 4.94
CA LEU A 343 7.17 3.46 3.95
C LEU A 343 6.34 4.33 3.03
N TYR A 344 6.91 5.47 2.61
CA TYR A 344 6.25 6.46 1.78
C TYR A 344 7.26 7.10 0.82
N GLY A 345 6.80 7.45 -0.37
CA GLY A 345 7.62 8.08 -1.40
C GLY A 345 7.87 7.18 -2.61
N ASN A 346 8.26 7.79 -3.75
CA ASN A 346 8.47 7.07 -5.01
C ASN A 346 9.58 6.02 -4.95
N ARG A 347 10.56 6.21 -4.05
CA ARG A 347 11.63 5.27 -3.75
C ARG A 347 11.52 4.70 -2.32
N PHE A 348 10.37 4.94 -1.65
CA PHE A 348 10.16 4.69 -0.23
C PHE A 348 11.21 5.38 0.68
N GLU A 349 11.66 6.57 0.28
CA GLU A 349 12.70 7.34 0.97
C GLU A 349 12.25 7.96 2.29
N LYS A 350 10.96 7.85 2.62
CA LYS A 350 10.36 8.38 3.86
C LYS A 350 9.66 7.28 4.65
N ILE A 351 9.47 7.53 5.94
CA ILE A 351 8.68 6.69 6.84
C ILE A 351 7.68 7.56 7.60
N ILE A 352 6.42 7.12 7.63
CA ILE A 352 5.36 7.75 8.43
C ILE A 352 5.14 6.89 9.66
N ASP A 353 5.30 7.47 10.85
CA ASP A 353 4.85 6.85 12.11
C ASP A 353 3.36 7.13 12.29
N LEU A 354 2.54 6.09 12.25
CA LEU A 354 1.09 6.21 12.34
C LEU A 354 0.57 6.52 13.76
N LYS A 355 1.44 6.44 14.77
CA LYS A 355 1.09 6.78 16.15
C LYS A 355 1.34 8.28 16.43
N THR A 356 2.50 8.80 16.03
CA THR A 356 2.86 10.21 16.21
C THR A 356 2.33 11.09 15.08
N LYS A 357 2.03 10.47 13.92
CA LYS A 357 1.66 11.15 12.66
C LYS A 357 2.79 12.06 12.14
N GLU A 358 4.01 11.62 12.30
CA GLU A 358 5.22 12.32 11.85
C GLU A 358 5.86 11.61 10.67
N ILE A 359 6.50 12.39 9.79
CA ILE A 359 7.25 11.90 8.63
C ILE A 359 8.74 12.04 8.94
N TYR A 360 9.48 10.97 8.72
CA TYR A 360 10.92 10.91 8.89
C TYR A 360 11.60 10.61 7.55
N GLU A 361 12.65 11.35 7.23
CA GLU A 361 13.49 11.05 6.05
C GLU A 361 14.38 9.84 6.35
N LEU A 362 14.19 8.76 5.58
CA LEU A 362 15.04 7.57 5.65
C LEU A 362 16.38 7.77 4.97
N ILE A 363 16.40 8.59 3.93
CA ILE A 363 17.59 8.93 3.15
C ILE A 363 17.76 10.45 3.18
N LYS A 364 18.97 10.91 3.35
CA LYS A 364 19.31 12.32 3.20
C LYS A 364 19.74 12.54 1.74
N GLU A 365 18.99 13.36 1.04
CA GLU A 365 19.36 13.84 -0.30
C GLU A 365 20.55 14.80 -0.26
#